data_d194ddabc3342217e7ae3d14ce68f2e6
#
_entry.id   d194ddabc3342217e7ae3d14ce68f2e6
#
_cell.length_a   1.000
_cell.length_b   1.000
_cell.length_c   1.000
_cell.angle_alpha   90.00
_cell.angle_beta   90.00
_cell.angle_gamma   90.00
#
_symmetry.space_group_name_H-M   'P 1'
#
loop_
_entity.id
_entity.type
_entity.pdbx_description
1 polymer ?
#
loop_
_entity_poly.entity_id
_entity_poly.type
_entity_poly.pdbx_seq_one_letter_code
_entity_poly.pdbx_strand_id
1 'polypeptide(L)'
;MRLTLKDYQSDAVEEILRTLQYAARDWHDRAKRTAFALSSTTGSGKTVIAATVIEALLHGNSEFDFEPDPSAVVLWVSKDPSLNEQTKARFVQCANRIPSGDLVMLDKKYAHDSLETGKVYFINPDKLGKNSDFVKHTDTRHYTFWEILANTIGDEDKTLYM
;
A
#
# COMPACT_ATOMS: atom_id res chain seq x y z
N MET A 1 4.46 -7.51 -14.93
CA MET A 1 4.18 -8.58 -13.95
C MET A 1 4.83 -9.89 -14.36
N ARG A 2 5.24 -10.76 -13.43
CA ARG A 2 5.89 -12.06 -13.72
C ARG A 2 4.90 -13.21 -13.93
N LEU A 3 3.64 -13.02 -13.56
CA LEU A 3 2.58 -14.02 -13.67
C LEU A 3 1.53 -13.54 -14.68
N THR A 4 0.99 -14.46 -15.47
CA THR A 4 -0.18 -14.19 -16.30
C THR A 4 -1.42 -14.24 -15.42
N LEU A 5 -2.22 -13.19 -15.48
CA LEU A 5 -3.52 -13.15 -14.81
C LEU A 5 -4.52 -14.10 -15.50
N LYS A 6 -5.42 -14.66 -14.72
CA LYS A 6 -6.62 -15.29 -15.27
C LYS A 6 -7.64 -14.20 -15.60
N ASP A 7 -8.57 -14.50 -16.51
CA ASP A 7 -9.56 -13.53 -16.99
C ASP A 7 -10.26 -12.79 -15.85
N TYR A 8 -10.81 -13.50 -14.86
CA TYR A 8 -11.47 -12.88 -13.70
C TYR A 8 -10.54 -12.04 -12.81
N GLN A 9 -9.22 -12.31 -12.81
CA GLN A 9 -8.22 -11.50 -12.09
C GLN A 9 -7.94 -10.23 -12.86
N SER A 10 -7.86 -10.33 -14.18
CA SER A 10 -7.69 -9.18 -15.07
C SER A 10 -8.88 -8.23 -14.95
N ASP A 11 -10.12 -8.74 -15.02
CA ASP A 11 -11.33 -7.96 -14.84
C ASP A 11 -11.36 -7.23 -13.50
N ALA A 12 -10.97 -7.95 -12.42
CA ALA A 12 -10.91 -7.37 -11.08
C ALA A 12 -9.83 -6.28 -10.97
N VAL A 13 -8.65 -6.47 -11.58
CA VAL A 13 -7.59 -5.45 -11.63
C VAL A 13 -8.06 -4.20 -12.36
N GLU A 14 -8.68 -4.35 -13.53
CA GLU A 14 -9.19 -3.23 -14.31
C GLU A 14 -10.24 -2.41 -13.54
N GLU A 15 -11.21 -3.08 -12.90
CA GLU A 15 -12.22 -2.43 -12.09
C GLU A 15 -11.62 -1.68 -10.88
N ILE A 16 -10.65 -2.29 -10.19
CA ILE A 16 -9.96 -1.67 -9.06
C ILE A 16 -9.17 -0.45 -9.52
N LEU A 17 -8.40 -0.56 -10.60
CA LEU A 17 -7.60 0.55 -11.13
C LEU A 17 -8.48 1.73 -11.54
N ARG A 18 -9.60 1.47 -12.21
CA ARG A 18 -10.58 2.51 -12.54
C ARG A 18 -11.16 3.17 -11.28
N THR A 19 -11.48 2.38 -10.26
CA THR A 19 -11.98 2.90 -8.99
C THR A 19 -10.93 3.77 -8.27
N LEU A 20 -9.65 3.38 -8.30
CA LEU A 20 -8.55 4.16 -7.74
C LEU A 20 -8.36 5.50 -8.46
N GLN A 21 -8.50 5.55 -9.79
CA GLN A 21 -8.45 6.82 -10.54
C GLN A 21 -9.56 7.79 -10.11
N TYR A 22 -10.79 7.29 -9.92
CA TYR A 22 -11.88 8.11 -9.40
C TYR A 22 -11.63 8.56 -7.97
N ALA A 23 -11.14 7.67 -7.12
CA ALA A 23 -10.83 7.97 -5.72
C ALA A 23 -9.73 9.04 -5.60
N ALA A 24 -8.67 8.94 -6.41
CA ALA A 24 -7.59 9.92 -6.46
C ALA A 24 -8.11 11.31 -6.87
N ARG A 25 -8.94 11.40 -7.92
CA ARG A 25 -9.58 12.67 -8.34
C ARG A 25 -10.46 13.25 -7.24
N ASP A 26 -11.33 12.44 -6.62
CA ASP A 26 -12.20 12.88 -5.52
C ASP A 26 -11.38 13.39 -4.32
N TRP A 27 -10.23 12.79 -4.07
CA TRP A 27 -9.31 13.26 -3.03
C TRP A 27 -8.69 14.61 -3.37
N HIS A 28 -8.09 14.74 -4.56
CA HIS A 28 -7.46 15.99 -4.99
C HIS A 28 -8.46 17.15 -5.14
N ASP A 29 -9.64 16.89 -5.70
CA ASP A 29 -10.61 17.95 -5.99
C ASP A 29 -11.42 18.36 -4.76
N ARG A 30 -11.69 17.44 -3.82
CA ARG A 30 -12.68 17.61 -2.75
C ARG A 30 -12.22 17.14 -1.39
N ALA A 31 -10.99 16.64 -1.23
CA ALA A 31 -10.50 15.99 -0.03
C ALA A 31 -11.41 14.84 0.46
N LYS A 32 -12.13 14.18 -0.47
CA LYS A 32 -13.06 13.09 -0.16
C LYS A 32 -12.35 11.75 -0.14
N ARG A 33 -12.42 11.07 1.00
CA ARG A 33 -11.92 9.70 1.15
C ARG A 33 -12.87 8.70 0.52
N THR A 34 -12.33 7.76 -0.22
CA THR A 34 -13.08 6.65 -0.84
C THR A 34 -12.60 5.32 -0.29
N ALA A 35 -13.53 4.40 -0.06
CA ALA A 35 -13.23 3.02 0.32
C ALA A 35 -14.04 2.06 -0.54
N PHE A 36 -13.43 0.94 -0.91
CA PHE A 36 -14.09 -0.16 -1.61
C PHE A 36 -13.57 -1.51 -1.10
N ALA A 37 -14.26 -2.58 -1.43
CA ALA A 37 -13.89 -3.93 -0.99
C ALA A 37 -13.81 -4.89 -2.18
N LEU A 38 -12.73 -5.69 -2.21
CA LEU A 38 -12.61 -6.84 -3.10
C LEU A 38 -13.05 -8.11 -2.34
N SER A 39 -14.19 -8.66 -2.72
CA SER A 39 -14.68 -9.93 -2.19
C SER A 39 -14.40 -11.06 -3.18
N SER A 40 -13.72 -12.09 -2.73
CA SER A 40 -13.53 -13.32 -3.52
C SER A 40 -13.18 -14.51 -2.63
N THR A 41 -13.34 -15.73 -3.13
CA THR A 41 -13.09 -16.97 -2.39
C THR A 41 -11.61 -17.09 -1.97
N THR A 42 -11.34 -17.87 -0.94
CA THR A 42 -9.97 -18.22 -0.56
C THR A 42 -9.29 -18.97 -1.69
N GLY A 43 -8.03 -18.64 -1.96
CA GLY A 43 -7.27 -19.25 -3.08
C GLY A 43 -7.51 -18.60 -4.46
N SER A 44 -8.41 -17.64 -4.61
CA SER A 44 -8.64 -16.94 -5.88
C SER A 44 -7.48 -16.04 -6.35
N GLY A 45 -6.45 -15.86 -5.53
CA GLY A 45 -5.30 -15.03 -5.88
C GLY A 45 -5.44 -13.56 -5.54
N LYS A 46 -6.21 -13.20 -4.49
CA LYS A 46 -6.34 -11.81 -4.02
C LYS A 46 -5.01 -11.07 -3.88
N THR A 47 -3.98 -11.75 -3.35
CA THR A 47 -2.64 -11.16 -3.21
C THR A 47 -1.98 -10.88 -4.57
N VAL A 48 -2.25 -11.71 -5.58
CA VAL A 48 -1.76 -11.48 -6.95
C VAL A 48 -2.46 -10.27 -7.56
N ILE A 49 -3.78 -10.18 -7.43
CA ILE A 49 -4.57 -9.01 -7.86
C ILE A 49 -4.03 -7.75 -7.20
N ALA A 50 -3.88 -7.75 -5.86
CA ALA A 50 -3.36 -6.60 -5.13
C ALA A 50 -1.93 -6.21 -5.55
N ALA A 51 -1.03 -7.18 -5.76
CA ALA A 51 0.32 -6.91 -6.23
C ALA A 51 0.33 -6.28 -7.63
N THR A 52 -0.57 -6.73 -8.52
CA THR A 52 -0.71 -6.15 -9.86
C THR A 52 -1.23 -4.72 -9.81
N VAL A 53 -2.27 -4.48 -9.00
CA VAL A 53 -2.85 -3.15 -8.79
C VAL A 53 -1.79 -2.18 -8.24
N ILE A 54 -1.06 -2.59 -7.20
CA ILE A 54 -0.02 -1.76 -6.58
C ILE A 54 1.14 -1.52 -7.55
N GLU A 55 1.57 -2.54 -8.32
CA GLU A 55 2.59 -2.34 -9.35
C GLU A 55 2.13 -1.34 -10.43
N ALA A 56 0.87 -1.42 -10.86
CA ALA A 56 0.30 -0.47 -11.80
C ALA A 56 0.19 0.93 -11.20
N LEU A 57 -0.25 1.05 -9.95
CA LEU A 57 -0.35 2.33 -9.24
C LEU A 57 1.00 3.04 -9.16
N LEU A 58 2.08 2.32 -8.82
CA LEU A 58 3.41 2.90 -8.65
C LEU A 58 4.17 3.12 -9.96
N HIS A 59 3.90 2.31 -10.99
CA HIS A 59 4.73 2.28 -12.20
C HIS A 59 3.95 2.36 -13.51
N GLY A 60 2.63 2.51 -13.45
CA GLY A 60 1.75 2.45 -14.62
C GLY A 60 1.61 1.03 -15.18
N ASN A 61 0.64 0.83 -16.05
CA ASN A 61 0.45 -0.44 -16.76
C ASN A 61 -0.25 -0.21 -18.10
N SER A 62 0.45 -0.46 -19.21
CA SER A 62 -0.08 -0.26 -20.57
C SER A 62 -1.17 -1.27 -20.96
N GLU A 63 -1.22 -2.46 -20.34
CA GLU A 63 -2.28 -3.45 -20.60
C GLU A 63 -3.65 -2.94 -20.12
N PHE A 64 -3.66 -2.16 -19.02
CA PHE A 64 -4.85 -1.58 -18.41
C PHE A 64 -5.00 -0.08 -18.70
N ASP A 65 -4.19 0.49 -19.58
CA ASP A 65 -4.18 1.93 -19.89
C ASP A 65 -4.16 2.80 -18.62
N PHE A 66 -3.28 2.43 -17.67
CA PHE A 66 -3.19 3.05 -16.36
C PHE A 66 -1.86 3.78 -16.20
N GLU A 67 -1.94 5.09 -15.99
CA GLU A 67 -0.78 5.94 -15.69
C GLU A 67 -0.37 5.80 -14.21
N PRO A 68 0.94 5.86 -13.90
CA PRO A 68 1.42 5.79 -12.53
C PRO A 68 1.00 7.03 -11.73
N ASP A 69 0.79 6.84 -10.43
CA ASP A 69 0.64 7.94 -9.48
C ASP A 69 1.97 8.19 -8.76
N PRO A 70 2.74 9.24 -9.13
CA PRO A 70 4.03 9.54 -8.50
C PRO A 70 3.91 9.96 -7.03
N SER A 71 2.72 10.38 -6.60
CA SER A 71 2.42 10.76 -5.22
C SER A 71 2.10 9.56 -4.34
N ALA A 72 1.91 8.37 -4.91
CA ALA A 72 1.38 7.22 -4.20
C ALA A 72 2.29 6.72 -3.08
N VAL A 73 1.70 6.58 -1.90
CA VAL A 73 2.22 5.86 -0.74
C VAL A 73 1.25 4.73 -0.42
N VAL A 74 1.71 3.50 -0.34
CA VAL A 74 0.84 2.35 -0.06
C VAL A 74 1.06 1.83 1.34
N LEU A 75 0.00 1.75 2.16
CA LEU A 75 0.03 1.16 3.49
C LEU A 75 -0.76 -0.16 3.51
N TRP A 76 -0.04 -1.27 3.60
CA TRP A 76 -0.61 -2.61 3.71
C TRP A 76 -0.81 -3.00 5.17
N VAL A 77 -2.06 -3.16 5.58
CA VAL A 77 -2.43 -3.50 6.96
C VAL A 77 -2.87 -4.95 7.04
N SER A 78 -2.20 -5.75 7.87
CA SER A 78 -2.57 -7.16 8.11
C SER A 78 -2.44 -7.50 9.58
N LYS A 79 -3.45 -8.18 10.13
CA LYS A 79 -3.51 -8.54 11.55
C LYS A 79 -2.43 -9.56 11.96
N ASP A 80 -2.05 -10.46 11.06
CA ASP A 80 -1.05 -11.49 11.34
C ASP A 80 0.33 -11.06 10.79
N PRO A 81 1.38 -10.95 11.64
CA PRO A 81 2.73 -10.62 11.20
C PRO A 81 3.29 -11.59 10.15
N SER A 82 2.95 -12.87 10.25
CA SER A 82 3.40 -13.89 9.29
C SER A 82 2.80 -13.68 7.91
N LEU A 83 1.58 -13.14 7.84
CA LEU A 83 0.94 -12.78 6.57
C LEU A 83 1.63 -11.59 5.89
N ASN A 84 2.18 -10.65 6.63
CA ASN A 84 2.95 -9.54 6.06
C ASN A 84 4.22 -10.04 5.38
N GLU A 85 4.98 -10.94 6.03
CA GLU A 85 6.18 -11.54 5.42
C GLU A 85 5.83 -12.40 4.19
N GLN A 86 4.78 -13.21 4.27
CA GLN A 86 4.30 -14.00 3.14
C GLN A 86 3.82 -13.11 1.99
N THR A 87 3.09 -12.05 2.30
CA THR A 87 2.62 -11.09 1.30
C THR A 87 3.80 -10.38 0.64
N LYS A 88 4.78 -9.89 1.43
CA LYS A 88 6.01 -9.30 0.90
C LYS A 88 6.74 -10.26 -0.03
N ALA A 89 6.93 -11.52 0.38
CA ALA A 89 7.56 -12.53 -0.45
C ALA A 89 6.76 -12.78 -1.75
N ARG A 90 5.42 -12.78 -1.66
CA ARG A 90 4.55 -12.93 -2.82
C ARG A 90 4.64 -11.73 -3.77
N PHE A 91 4.73 -10.51 -3.26
CA PHE A 91 4.96 -9.32 -4.07
C PHE A 91 6.27 -9.44 -4.85
N VAL A 92 7.37 -9.83 -4.22
CA VAL A 92 8.67 -10.05 -4.89
C VAL A 92 8.56 -11.12 -6.00
N GLN A 93 7.74 -12.15 -5.80
CA GLN A 93 7.52 -13.20 -6.81
C GLN A 93 6.65 -12.74 -7.98
N CYS A 94 5.64 -11.91 -7.72
CA CYS A 94 4.63 -11.53 -8.72
C CYS A 94 4.98 -10.24 -9.47
N ALA A 95 5.49 -9.23 -8.77
CA ALA A 95 5.79 -7.93 -9.34
C ALA A 95 7.14 -7.93 -10.06
N ASN A 96 7.22 -7.23 -11.19
CA ASN A 96 8.46 -7.07 -11.95
C ASN A 96 9.19 -5.79 -11.59
N ARG A 97 8.43 -4.73 -11.28
CA ARG A 97 8.92 -3.35 -11.18
C ARG A 97 8.95 -2.82 -9.75
N ILE A 98 8.50 -3.59 -8.75
CA ILE A 98 8.61 -3.22 -7.35
C ILE A 98 9.90 -3.85 -6.78
N PRO A 99 10.95 -3.05 -6.54
CA PRO A 99 12.16 -3.54 -5.90
C PRO A 99 11.88 -4.02 -4.48
N SER A 100 12.62 -5.01 -4.00
CA SER A 100 12.45 -5.52 -2.63
C SER A 100 12.74 -4.44 -1.56
N GLY A 101 13.54 -3.43 -1.87
CA GLY A 101 13.83 -2.29 -1.01
C GLY A 101 12.64 -1.35 -0.80
N ASP A 102 11.69 -1.32 -1.76
CA ASP A 102 10.49 -0.50 -1.67
C ASP A 102 9.34 -1.20 -0.91
N LEU A 103 9.56 -2.46 -0.51
CA LEU A 103 8.67 -3.24 0.34
C LEU A 103 9.14 -3.16 1.80
N VAL A 104 8.68 -2.16 2.54
CA VAL A 104 9.18 -1.77 3.85
C VAL A 104 8.30 -2.33 4.97
N MET A 105 8.90 -3.05 5.92
CA MET A 105 8.22 -3.47 7.14
C MET A 105 8.27 -2.33 8.17
N LEU A 106 7.13 -1.76 8.54
CA LEU A 106 7.07 -0.75 9.58
C LEU A 106 7.26 -1.38 10.96
N ASP A 107 8.30 -0.93 11.63
CA ASP A 107 8.61 -1.32 13.00
C ASP A 107 9.20 -0.15 13.79
N LYS A 108 9.62 -0.42 15.02
CA LYS A 108 10.21 0.57 15.92
C LYS A 108 11.53 1.19 15.43
N LYS A 109 12.16 0.65 14.38
CA LYS A 109 13.41 1.18 13.79
C LYS A 109 13.16 2.21 12.70
N TYR A 110 11.91 2.35 12.24
CA TYR A 110 11.56 3.37 11.25
C TYR A 110 11.70 4.77 11.88
N ALA A 111 12.65 5.56 11.38
CA ALA A 111 13.09 6.82 11.99
C ALA A 111 12.72 8.07 11.17
N HIS A 112 12.00 7.92 10.04
CA HIS A 112 11.55 9.05 9.23
C HIS A 112 10.30 9.70 9.84
N ASP A 113 10.09 10.96 9.53
CA ASP A 113 8.94 11.77 9.99
C ASP A 113 7.66 11.52 9.19
N SER A 114 7.78 10.97 7.97
CA SER A 114 6.68 10.65 7.07
C SER A 114 6.99 9.40 6.25
N LEU A 115 6.01 8.86 5.54
CA LEU A 115 6.19 7.78 4.58
C LEU A 115 6.62 8.37 3.23
N GLU A 116 7.51 7.68 2.52
CA GLU A 116 8.02 8.10 1.22
C GLU A 116 7.13 7.58 0.09
N THR A 117 7.01 8.34 -0.98
CA THR A 117 6.28 7.94 -2.21
C THR A 117 6.97 6.76 -2.92
N GLY A 118 6.22 6.03 -3.73
CA GLY A 118 6.74 4.89 -4.49
C GLY A 118 6.98 3.61 -3.67
N LYS A 119 6.62 3.60 -2.38
CA LYS A 119 6.88 2.47 -1.49
C LYS A 119 5.60 1.83 -0.94
N VAL A 120 5.72 0.56 -0.58
CA VAL A 120 4.69 -0.24 0.09
C VAL A 120 5.13 -0.53 1.52
N TYR A 121 4.39 -0.01 2.47
CA TYR A 121 4.65 -0.16 3.89
C TYR A 121 3.74 -1.22 4.50
N PHE A 122 4.31 -2.22 5.13
CA PHE A 122 3.59 -3.29 5.81
C PHE A 122 3.53 -3.04 7.30
N ILE A 123 2.32 -3.06 7.86
CA ILE A 123 2.12 -2.89 9.30
C ILE A 123 1.17 -3.93 9.87
N ASN A 124 1.44 -4.31 11.12
CA ASN A 124 0.53 -5.09 11.93
C ASN A 124 -0.15 -4.17 12.96
N PRO A 125 -1.50 -4.10 12.99
CA PRO A 125 -2.23 -3.30 13.97
C PRO A 125 -1.91 -3.63 15.44
N ASP A 126 -1.51 -4.86 15.75
CA ASP A 126 -1.14 -5.24 17.11
C ASP A 126 0.09 -4.47 17.63
N LYS A 127 0.94 -3.98 16.70
CA LYS A 127 2.07 -3.08 17.03
C LYS A 127 1.62 -1.65 17.36
N LEU A 128 0.34 -1.32 17.17
CA LEU A 128 -0.24 0.01 17.41
C LEU A 128 -0.98 0.09 18.75
N GLY A 129 -0.86 -0.94 19.61
CA GLY A 129 -1.45 -0.95 20.94
C GLY A 129 -0.86 0.17 21.82
N LYS A 130 -1.64 0.68 22.78
CA LYS A 130 -1.29 1.81 23.67
C LYS A 130 0.07 1.65 24.39
N ASN A 131 0.53 0.42 24.59
CA ASN A 131 1.79 0.11 25.27
C ASN A 131 2.95 -0.15 24.30
N SER A 132 2.72 -0.07 23.01
CA SER A 132 3.76 -0.28 22.00
C SER A 132 4.73 0.90 21.96
N ASP A 133 6.02 0.61 21.86
CA ASP A 133 7.05 1.63 21.64
C ASP A 133 6.87 2.35 20.28
N PHE A 134 6.05 1.80 19.36
CA PHE A 134 5.79 2.40 18.06
C PHE A 134 4.77 3.54 18.11
N VAL A 135 4.00 3.66 19.18
CA VAL A 135 3.02 4.73 19.40
C VAL A 135 3.40 5.70 20.49
N LYS A 136 4.63 5.59 21.03
CA LYS A 136 5.16 6.48 22.08
C LYS A 136 6.46 7.12 21.63
N HIS A 137 6.71 8.34 22.11
CA HIS A 137 8.04 8.93 22.05
C HIS A 137 8.99 8.18 22.98
N THR A 138 10.21 7.95 22.52
CA THR A 138 11.30 7.37 23.30
C THR A 138 12.57 8.18 23.05
N ASP A 139 13.62 8.01 23.83
CA ASP A 139 14.90 8.72 23.65
C ASP A 139 15.52 8.51 22.26
N THR A 140 15.14 7.43 21.57
CA THR A 140 15.63 7.08 20.23
C THR A 140 14.59 7.30 19.12
N ARG A 141 13.36 7.69 19.47
CA ARG A 141 12.24 7.87 18.52
C ARG A 141 11.67 9.27 18.66
N HIS A 142 11.83 10.07 17.60
CA HIS A 142 11.31 11.43 17.52
C HIS A 142 9.84 11.49 17.09
N TYR A 143 9.38 10.51 16.28
CA TYR A 143 8.01 10.47 15.74
C TYR A 143 7.32 9.17 16.08
N THR A 144 6.08 9.24 16.55
CA THR A 144 5.19 8.10 16.72
C THR A 144 4.61 7.68 15.36
N PHE A 145 4.07 6.47 15.26
CA PHE A 145 3.38 6.02 14.04
C PHE A 145 2.27 6.98 13.60
N TRP A 146 1.52 7.51 14.55
CA TRP A 146 0.40 8.41 14.25
C TRP A 146 0.87 9.77 13.72
N GLU A 147 1.99 10.28 14.19
CA GLU A 147 2.61 11.50 13.67
C GLU A 147 3.18 11.27 12.27
N ILE A 148 3.86 10.14 12.04
CA ILE A 148 4.33 9.74 10.70
C ILE A 148 3.16 9.70 9.71
N LEU A 149 2.04 9.07 10.13
CA LEU A 149 0.85 8.96 9.29
C LEU A 149 0.21 10.33 9.04
N ALA A 150 0.09 11.17 10.09
CA ALA A 150 -0.46 12.52 9.98
C ALA A 150 0.39 13.41 9.07
N ASN A 151 1.71 13.36 9.19
CA ASN A 151 2.65 14.09 8.32
C ASN A 151 2.54 13.61 6.86
N THR A 152 2.38 12.30 6.64
CA THR A 152 2.19 11.75 5.30
C THR A 152 0.89 12.24 4.66
N ILE A 153 -0.21 12.24 5.42
CA ILE A 153 -1.53 12.68 4.93
C ILE A 153 -1.58 14.21 4.73
N GLY A 154 -0.84 14.95 5.56
CA GLY A 154 -0.78 16.41 5.49
C GLY A 154 0.17 16.95 4.42
N ASP A 155 0.93 16.09 3.76
CA ASP A 155 1.83 16.45 2.66
C ASP A 155 1.03 16.45 1.35
N GLU A 156 0.91 17.64 0.72
CA GLU A 156 0.14 17.83 -0.52
C GLU A 156 0.71 17.04 -1.71
N ASP A 157 2.00 16.69 -1.65
CA ASP A 157 2.69 15.91 -2.67
C ASP A 157 2.52 14.38 -2.49
N LYS A 158 1.71 13.95 -1.51
CA LYS A 158 1.50 12.53 -1.18
C LYS A 158 0.03 12.13 -1.17
N THR A 159 -0.24 10.97 -1.76
CA THR A 159 -1.55 10.31 -1.71
C THR A 159 -1.41 8.97 -1.01
N LEU A 160 -2.07 8.81 0.15
CA LEU A 160 -2.02 7.57 0.92
C LEU A 160 -3.12 6.61 0.49
N TYR A 161 -2.71 5.45 0.01
CA TYR A 161 -3.56 4.29 -0.30
C TYR A 161 -3.44 3.22 0.80
N MET A 162 -4.58 2.72 1.31
CA MET A 162 -4.64 1.78 2.44
C MET A 162 -5.54 0.59 2.13
#